data_d9dc38ce1e6967152ae8423c04fa7263
#
_entry.id   d9dc38ce1e6967152ae8423c04fa7263
#
_cell.length_a   1.000
_cell.length_b   1.000
_cell.length_c   1.000
_cell.angle_alpha   90.00
_cell.angle_beta   90.00
_cell.angle_gamma   90.00
#
_symmetry.space_group_name_H-M   'P 1'
#
loop_
_entity.id
_entity.type
_entity.pdbx_description
1 polymer ?
#
loop_
_entity_poly.entity_id
_entity_poly.type
_entity_poly.pdbx_seq_one_letter_code
_entity_poly.pdbx_strand_id
1 'polypeptide(L)'
;MGARVLISEMWYYLAICGMDPMLSAQTLGVIGGFNVLGSLFFGWAGQRWNKLALLGGIYVFRSLALAWYFMLPPTPGTTLLFGAIMGFLWLGVGPLVAGAVAELFGLQWQAMIQGLAFMSHQLGSFMGAYGGGLIYDALGSYNLAWRIGVSLGLAAGIIQVAFALIRPTRPPLAAPA
;
A
#
# COMPACT_ATOMS: atom_id res chain seq x y z
N MET A 1 -3.08 -2.59 -5.62
CA MET A 1 -2.78 -1.79 -6.81
C MET A 1 -1.53 -0.99 -6.58
N GLY A 2 -0.55 -1.24 -7.38
CA GLY A 2 0.83 -1.14 -6.95
C GLY A 2 1.36 0.26 -6.80
N ALA A 3 1.99 0.41 -5.73
CA ALA A 3 2.85 1.51 -5.41
C ALA A 3 4.02 1.68 -6.40
N ARG A 4 4.39 0.67 -7.19
CA ARG A 4 5.33 0.83 -8.32
C ARG A 4 4.77 1.71 -9.42
N VAL A 5 3.47 1.60 -9.70
CA VAL A 5 2.77 2.50 -10.63
C VAL A 5 2.79 3.93 -10.11
N LEU A 6 2.53 4.11 -8.81
CA LEU A 6 2.60 5.42 -8.16
C LEU A 6 3.98 6.07 -8.29
N ILE A 7 5.06 5.30 -8.20
CA ILE A 7 6.42 5.86 -8.32
C ILE A 7 6.73 6.19 -9.77
N SER A 8 6.45 5.32 -10.74
CA SER A 8 6.69 5.60 -12.15
C SER A 8 5.79 6.73 -12.68
N GLU A 9 4.52 6.72 -12.29
CA GLU A 9 3.56 7.75 -12.66
C GLU A 9 3.82 9.09 -11.95
N MET A 10 4.35 9.06 -10.72
CA MET A 10 4.74 10.27 -9.99
C MET A 10 5.89 11.00 -10.67
N TRP A 11 6.87 10.31 -11.24
CA TRP A 11 7.92 10.92 -12.06
C TRP A 11 7.32 11.68 -13.24
N TYR A 12 6.43 11.02 -13.96
CA TYR A 12 5.77 11.59 -15.12
C TYR A 12 4.86 12.76 -14.74
N TYR A 13 4.09 12.60 -13.66
CA TYR A 13 3.22 13.65 -13.14
C TYR A 13 4.01 14.88 -12.67
N LEU A 14 5.08 14.69 -11.91
CA LEU A 14 5.94 15.79 -11.46
C LEU A 14 6.64 16.48 -12.62
N ALA A 15 7.06 15.74 -13.65
CA ALA A 15 7.65 16.30 -14.87
C ALA A 15 6.63 17.17 -15.63
N ILE A 16 5.39 16.74 -15.77
CA ILE A 16 4.30 17.52 -16.39
C ILE A 16 4.02 18.80 -15.58
N CYS A 17 4.10 18.73 -14.25
CA CYS A 17 3.92 19.88 -13.38
C CYS A 17 5.13 20.83 -13.37
N GLY A 18 6.19 20.56 -14.17
CA GLY A 18 7.40 21.41 -14.25
C GLY A 18 8.26 21.40 -12.99
N MET A 19 8.17 20.36 -12.17
CA MET A 19 8.97 20.23 -10.96
C MET A 19 10.39 19.72 -11.24
N ASP A 20 11.32 20.14 -10.39
CA ASP A 20 12.73 19.77 -10.46
C ASP A 20 12.89 18.23 -10.37
N PRO A 21 13.65 17.59 -11.29
CA PRO A 21 14.00 16.17 -11.21
C PRO A 21 14.67 15.78 -9.89
N MET A 22 15.38 16.70 -9.23
CA MET A 22 15.98 16.50 -7.92
C MET A 22 14.93 16.23 -6.84
N LEU A 23 13.77 16.89 -6.90
CA LEU A 23 12.68 16.64 -5.96
C LEU A 23 12.16 15.21 -6.04
N SER A 24 12.07 14.63 -7.24
CA SER A 24 11.67 13.24 -7.43
C SER A 24 12.68 12.28 -6.81
N ALA A 25 13.99 12.53 -6.98
CA ALA A 25 15.03 11.72 -6.35
C ALA A 25 15.00 11.83 -4.82
N GLN A 26 14.81 13.03 -4.28
CA GLN A 26 14.64 13.25 -2.85
C GLN A 26 13.42 12.52 -2.29
N THR A 27 12.30 12.58 -2.99
CA THR A 27 11.06 11.88 -2.59
C THR A 27 11.26 10.37 -2.56
N LEU A 28 11.98 9.79 -3.53
CA LEU A 28 12.34 8.37 -3.50
C LEU A 28 13.23 8.02 -2.30
N GLY A 29 14.20 8.86 -1.99
CA GLY A 29 15.04 8.69 -0.80
C GLY A 29 14.23 8.73 0.49
N VAL A 30 13.30 9.67 0.61
CA VAL A 30 12.37 9.79 1.74
C VAL A 30 11.48 8.55 1.84
N ILE A 31 10.89 8.09 0.73
CA ILE A 31 10.11 6.85 0.69
C ILE A 31 10.95 5.68 1.21
N GLY A 32 12.18 5.53 0.74
CA GLY A 32 13.09 4.46 1.17
C GLY A 32 13.39 4.49 2.66
N GLY A 33 13.74 5.66 3.21
CA GLY A 33 13.99 5.83 4.64
C GLY A 33 12.78 5.51 5.51
N PHE A 34 11.61 6.05 5.16
CA PHE A 34 10.36 5.78 5.88
C PHE A 34 9.84 4.34 5.71
N ASN A 35 10.20 3.65 4.64
CA ASN A 35 9.93 2.22 4.48
C ASN A 35 10.59 1.37 5.57
N VAL A 36 11.84 1.70 5.93
CA VAL A 36 12.54 1.00 7.02
C VAL A 36 11.82 1.22 8.34
N LEU A 37 11.49 2.47 8.67
CA LEU A 37 10.76 2.82 9.89
C LEU A 37 9.38 2.16 9.94
N GLY A 38 8.63 2.19 8.84
CA GLY A 38 7.31 1.56 8.74
C GLY A 38 7.37 0.05 8.91
N SER A 39 8.34 -0.62 8.28
CA SER A 39 8.53 -2.06 8.38
C SER A 39 8.81 -2.49 9.84
N LEU A 40 9.68 -1.78 10.54
CA LEU A 40 9.97 -2.03 11.95
C LEU A 40 8.75 -1.78 12.84
N PHE A 41 8.08 -0.65 12.64
CA PHE A 41 6.88 -0.30 13.41
C PHE A 41 5.76 -1.33 13.23
N PHE A 42 5.40 -1.68 11.99
CA PHE A 42 4.32 -2.63 11.74
C PHE A 42 4.70 -4.07 12.07
N GLY A 43 6.00 -4.43 12.01
CA GLY A 43 6.50 -5.69 12.54
C GLY A 43 6.27 -5.81 14.04
N TRP A 44 6.59 -4.75 14.81
CA TRP A 44 6.33 -4.68 16.25
C TRP A 44 4.82 -4.59 16.56
N ALA A 45 4.08 -3.73 15.88
CA ALA A 45 2.65 -3.52 16.07
C ALA A 45 1.85 -4.82 15.80
N GLY A 46 2.24 -5.57 14.78
CA GLY A 46 1.61 -6.85 14.43
C GLY A 46 1.77 -7.95 15.49
N GLN A 47 2.71 -7.80 16.44
CA GLN A 47 2.83 -8.71 17.59
C GLN A 47 1.84 -8.37 18.71
N ARG A 48 1.35 -7.13 18.76
CA ARG A 48 0.49 -6.63 19.85
C ARG A 48 -0.98 -6.48 19.45
N TRP A 49 -1.24 -6.18 18.20
CA TRP A 49 -2.57 -5.90 17.69
C TRP A 49 -2.97 -6.86 16.58
N ASN A 50 -4.27 -6.91 16.28
CA ASN A 50 -4.80 -7.73 15.20
C ASN A 50 -4.17 -7.34 13.86
N LYS A 51 -3.42 -8.27 13.26
CA LYS A 51 -2.67 -8.07 12.01
C LYS A 51 -3.59 -7.72 10.84
N LEU A 52 -4.80 -8.33 10.79
CA LEU A 52 -5.76 -8.05 9.73
C LEU A 52 -6.36 -6.66 9.85
N ALA A 53 -6.62 -6.19 11.08
CA ALA A 53 -7.10 -4.83 11.32
C ALA A 53 -6.03 -3.79 10.98
N LEU A 54 -4.77 -4.02 11.36
CA LEU A 54 -3.64 -3.17 10.99
C LEU A 54 -3.47 -3.10 9.48
N LEU A 55 -3.56 -4.24 8.79
CA LEU A 55 -3.45 -4.32 7.34
C LEU A 55 -4.57 -3.51 6.65
N GLY A 56 -5.81 -3.68 7.10
CA GLY A 56 -6.93 -2.88 6.60
C GLY A 56 -6.76 -1.39 6.88
N GLY A 57 -6.26 -1.03 8.07
CA GLY A 57 -5.90 0.34 8.42
C GLY A 57 -4.87 0.94 7.46
N ILE A 58 -3.81 0.20 7.12
CA ILE A 58 -2.81 0.64 6.13
C ILE A 58 -3.47 0.98 4.79
N TYR A 59 -4.37 0.13 4.29
CA TYR A 59 -5.05 0.38 3.00
C TYR A 59 -5.95 1.60 3.05
N VAL A 60 -6.71 1.79 4.14
CA VAL A 60 -7.54 2.98 4.34
C VAL A 60 -6.67 4.25 4.38
N PHE A 61 -5.64 4.26 5.24
CA PHE A 61 -4.76 5.43 5.37
C PHE A 61 -4.02 5.76 4.07
N ARG A 62 -3.57 4.77 3.33
CA ARG A 62 -2.94 4.98 2.01
C ARG A 62 -3.91 5.60 1.02
N SER A 63 -5.15 5.12 0.99
CA SER A 63 -6.18 5.67 0.09
C SER A 63 -6.55 7.10 0.45
N LEU A 64 -6.62 7.41 1.74
CA LEU A 64 -6.86 8.78 2.24
C LEU A 64 -5.69 9.71 1.93
N ALA A 65 -4.45 9.25 2.14
CA ALA A 65 -3.25 10.01 1.80
C ALA A 65 -3.17 10.31 0.30
N LEU A 66 -3.57 9.33 -0.53
CA LEU A 66 -3.65 9.50 -1.97
C LEU A 66 -4.72 10.52 -2.36
N ALA A 67 -5.92 10.41 -1.79
CA ALA A 67 -7.01 11.35 -2.02
C ALA A 67 -6.62 12.77 -1.59
N TRP A 68 -6.00 12.90 -0.41
CA TRP A 68 -5.50 14.17 0.10
C TRP A 68 -4.48 14.83 -0.84
N TYR A 69 -3.47 14.07 -1.29
CA TYR A 69 -2.45 14.58 -2.21
C TYR A 69 -3.04 15.06 -3.54
N PHE A 70 -4.09 14.38 -4.01
CA PHE A 70 -4.75 14.71 -5.26
C PHE A 70 -5.64 15.97 -5.20
N MET A 71 -6.11 16.32 -4.00
CA MET A 71 -6.93 17.51 -3.78
C MET A 71 -6.11 18.79 -3.61
N LEU A 72 -4.81 18.68 -3.39
CA LEU A 72 -3.93 19.81 -3.16
C LEU A 72 -3.05 20.09 -4.39
N PRO A 73 -2.72 21.37 -4.63
CA PRO A 73 -1.70 21.68 -5.62
C PRO A 73 -0.35 21.07 -5.19
N PRO A 74 0.35 20.38 -6.10
CA PRO A 74 1.62 19.75 -5.76
C PRO A 74 2.68 20.83 -5.46
N THR A 75 3.20 20.80 -4.25
CA THR A 75 4.34 21.62 -3.82
C THR A 75 5.48 20.69 -3.38
N PRO A 76 6.74 21.17 -3.34
CA PRO A 76 7.85 20.37 -2.83
C PRO A 76 7.58 19.77 -1.43
N GLY A 77 7.01 20.57 -0.53
CA GLY A 77 6.69 20.13 0.83
C GLY A 77 5.58 19.07 0.87
N THR A 78 4.48 19.26 0.13
CA THR A 78 3.39 18.27 0.07
C THR A 78 3.83 16.97 -0.58
N THR A 79 4.72 17.04 -1.58
CA THR A 79 5.27 15.86 -2.25
C THR A 79 6.18 15.04 -1.33
N LEU A 80 7.08 15.69 -0.60
CA LEU A 80 7.95 15.02 0.37
C LEU A 80 7.15 14.41 1.52
N LEU A 81 6.14 15.13 2.04
CA LEU A 81 5.26 14.61 3.09
C LEU A 81 4.45 13.41 2.62
N PHE A 82 3.90 13.47 1.41
CA PHE A 82 3.23 12.35 0.78
C PHE A 82 4.17 11.14 0.63
N GLY A 83 5.41 11.38 0.18
CA GLY A 83 6.44 10.35 0.08
C GLY A 83 6.74 9.70 1.44
N ALA A 84 6.86 10.49 2.50
CA ALA A 84 7.08 9.98 3.86
C ALA A 84 5.91 9.11 4.35
N ILE A 85 4.67 9.58 4.20
CA ILE A 85 3.47 8.83 4.59
C ILE A 85 3.36 7.53 3.78
N MET A 86 3.51 7.59 2.47
CA MET A 86 3.43 6.43 1.61
C MET A 86 4.56 5.44 1.90
N GLY A 87 5.79 5.92 2.10
CA GLY A 87 6.92 5.09 2.49
C GLY A 87 6.65 4.35 3.80
N PHE A 88 6.21 5.05 4.84
CA PHE A 88 5.92 4.45 6.13
C PHE A 88 4.86 3.34 6.06
N LEU A 89 3.82 3.51 5.25
CA LEU A 89 2.73 2.55 5.11
C LEU A 89 3.04 1.41 4.13
N TRP A 90 4.10 1.51 3.33
CA TRP A 90 4.32 0.61 2.21
C TRP A 90 4.81 -0.78 2.61
N LEU A 91 5.99 -0.84 3.21
CA LEU A 91 6.61 -2.13 3.58
C LEU A 91 6.02 -2.74 4.85
N GLY A 92 5.22 -2.00 5.61
CA GLY A 92 4.48 -2.54 6.74
C GLY A 92 3.51 -3.68 6.39
N VAL A 93 3.09 -3.76 5.12
CA VAL A 93 2.23 -4.84 4.63
C VAL A 93 2.94 -6.21 4.68
N GLY A 94 4.23 -6.27 4.37
CA GLY A 94 5.01 -7.52 4.30
C GLY A 94 4.94 -8.35 5.60
N PRO A 95 5.44 -7.84 6.72
CA PRO A 95 5.41 -8.57 7.98
C PRO A 95 4.01 -8.87 8.50
N LEU A 96 3.02 -7.99 8.25
CA LEU A 96 1.64 -8.23 8.65
C LEU A 96 0.98 -9.36 7.86
N VAL A 97 1.18 -9.42 6.53
CA VAL A 97 0.67 -10.52 5.69
C VAL A 97 1.33 -11.84 6.08
N ALA A 98 2.66 -11.86 6.21
CA ALA A 98 3.38 -13.07 6.62
C ALA A 98 2.88 -13.60 7.97
N GLY A 99 2.75 -12.71 8.95
CA GLY A 99 2.25 -13.07 10.27
C GLY A 99 0.79 -13.51 10.27
N ALA A 100 -0.09 -12.85 9.49
CA ALA A 100 -1.49 -13.23 9.37
C ALA A 100 -1.66 -14.60 8.69
N VAL A 101 -0.90 -14.87 7.64
CA VAL A 101 -0.91 -16.18 6.96
C VAL A 101 -0.43 -17.29 7.90
N ALA A 102 0.65 -17.07 8.65
CA ALA A 102 1.15 -18.04 9.61
C ALA A 102 0.12 -18.36 10.71
N GLU A 103 -0.60 -17.34 11.21
CA GLU A 103 -1.65 -17.53 12.24
C GLU A 103 -2.89 -18.24 11.70
N LEU A 104 -3.27 -17.99 10.45
CA LEU A 104 -4.50 -18.52 9.87
C LEU A 104 -4.36 -19.93 9.32
N PHE A 105 -3.21 -20.23 8.71
CA PHE A 105 -3.00 -21.44 7.93
C PHE A 105 -1.87 -22.33 8.47
N GLY A 106 -1.09 -21.81 9.41
CA GLY A 106 0.09 -22.49 9.93
C GLY A 106 1.34 -22.32 9.05
N LEU A 107 2.50 -22.60 9.62
CA LEU A 107 3.80 -22.43 8.96
C LEU A 107 4.00 -23.34 7.74
N GLN A 108 3.39 -24.53 7.75
CA GLN A 108 3.52 -25.50 6.65
C GLN A 108 2.95 -24.98 5.30
N TRP A 109 1.92 -24.12 5.33
CA TRP A 109 1.29 -23.57 4.14
C TRP A 109 1.71 -22.12 3.85
N GLN A 110 2.53 -21.52 4.70
CA GLN A 110 2.89 -20.10 4.65
C GLN A 110 3.48 -19.70 3.30
N ALA A 111 4.47 -20.45 2.81
CA ALA A 111 5.15 -20.10 1.55
C ALA A 111 4.19 -20.15 0.35
N MET A 112 3.32 -21.17 0.28
CA MET A 112 2.37 -21.33 -0.82
C MET A 112 1.33 -20.22 -0.82
N ILE A 113 0.71 -19.94 0.32
CA ILE A 113 -0.35 -18.94 0.42
C ILE A 113 0.21 -17.54 0.23
N GLN A 114 1.41 -17.26 0.75
CA GLN A 114 2.09 -15.99 0.53
C GLN A 114 2.47 -15.81 -0.95
N GLY A 115 2.87 -16.88 -1.62
CA GLY A 115 3.11 -16.88 -3.08
C GLY A 115 1.86 -16.54 -3.87
N LEU A 116 0.70 -17.14 -3.54
CA LEU A 116 -0.59 -16.81 -4.17
C LEU A 116 -1.01 -15.35 -3.92
N ALA A 117 -0.83 -14.86 -2.68
CA ALA A 117 -1.10 -13.47 -2.36
C ALA A 117 -0.18 -12.51 -3.14
N PHE A 118 1.09 -12.87 -3.31
CA PHE A 118 2.03 -12.08 -4.09
C PHE A 118 1.69 -12.12 -5.60
N MET A 119 1.29 -13.27 -6.12
CA MET A 119 0.83 -13.39 -7.50
C MET A 119 -0.39 -12.50 -7.77
N SER A 120 -1.40 -12.54 -6.91
CA SER A 120 -2.59 -11.68 -7.04
C SER A 120 -2.25 -10.19 -6.95
N HIS A 121 -1.28 -9.83 -6.08
CA HIS A 121 -0.76 -8.48 -6.00
C HIS A 121 -0.07 -8.04 -7.30
N GLN A 122 0.72 -8.90 -7.93
CA GLN A 122 1.40 -8.61 -9.20
C GLN A 122 0.40 -8.46 -10.35
N LEU A 123 -0.63 -9.32 -10.41
CA LEU A 123 -1.71 -9.19 -11.39
C LEU A 123 -2.46 -7.85 -11.22
N GLY A 124 -2.79 -7.47 -9.98
CA GLY A 124 -3.39 -6.18 -9.68
C GLY A 124 -2.49 -4.99 -10.08
N SER A 125 -1.19 -5.12 -9.87
CA SER A 125 -0.20 -4.10 -10.29
C SER A 125 -0.13 -3.96 -11.81
N PHE A 126 -0.12 -5.07 -12.53
CA PHE A 126 -0.16 -5.07 -13.99
C PHE A 126 -1.44 -4.41 -14.51
N MET A 127 -2.61 -4.85 -14.03
CA MET A 127 -3.89 -4.27 -14.44
C MET A 127 -3.98 -2.77 -14.11
N GLY A 128 -3.40 -2.35 -12.99
CA GLY A 128 -3.36 -0.96 -12.59
C GLY A 128 -2.48 -0.11 -13.50
N ALA A 129 -1.29 -0.58 -13.83
CA ALA A 129 -0.37 0.12 -14.73
C ALA A 129 -0.93 0.21 -16.15
N TYR A 130 -1.31 -0.94 -16.71
CA TYR A 130 -1.85 -1.01 -18.06
C TYR A 130 -3.17 -0.25 -18.19
N GLY A 131 -4.10 -0.44 -17.24
CA GLY A 131 -5.39 0.26 -17.25
C GLY A 131 -5.25 1.77 -17.03
N GLY A 132 -4.30 2.21 -16.19
CA GLY A 132 -3.96 3.61 -15.99
C GLY A 132 -3.46 4.26 -17.30
N GLY A 133 -2.57 3.58 -18.01
CA GLY A 133 -2.10 4.02 -19.33
C GLY A 133 -3.23 4.15 -20.34
N LEU A 134 -4.10 3.13 -20.48
CA LEU A 134 -5.24 3.17 -21.38
C LEU A 134 -6.22 4.32 -21.06
N ILE A 135 -6.46 4.59 -19.78
CA ILE A 135 -7.32 5.70 -19.35
C ILE A 135 -6.68 7.04 -19.74
N TYR A 136 -5.37 7.17 -19.57
CA TYR A 136 -4.66 8.38 -19.97
C TYR A 136 -4.68 8.59 -21.48
N ASP A 137 -4.43 7.55 -22.26
CA ASP A 137 -4.47 7.61 -23.74
C ASP A 137 -5.86 8.00 -24.27
N ALA A 138 -6.93 7.53 -23.58
CA ALA A 138 -8.30 7.80 -23.99
C ALA A 138 -8.82 9.19 -23.54
N LEU A 139 -8.42 9.65 -22.36
CA LEU A 139 -9.01 10.83 -21.70
C LEU A 139 -8.03 12.01 -21.56
N GLY A 140 -6.74 11.83 -21.84
CA GLY A 140 -5.70 12.84 -21.67
C GLY A 140 -5.44 13.24 -20.20
N SER A 141 -5.99 12.47 -19.25
CA SER A 141 -5.81 12.76 -17.82
C SER A 141 -5.88 11.50 -16.96
N TYR A 142 -5.16 11.53 -15.81
CA TYR A 142 -5.17 10.46 -14.82
C TYR A 142 -6.31 10.56 -13.80
N ASN A 143 -7.18 11.57 -13.86
CA ASN A 143 -8.20 11.82 -12.84
C ASN A 143 -9.12 10.62 -12.58
N LEU A 144 -9.54 9.92 -13.65
CA LEU A 144 -10.38 8.74 -13.51
C LEU A 144 -9.60 7.56 -12.91
N ALA A 145 -8.37 7.33 -13.34
CA ALA A 145 -7.51 6.26 -12.81
C ALA A 145 -7.27 6.43 -11.30
N TRP A 146 -7.04 7.67 -10.86
CA TRP A 146 -6.87 8.00 -9.45
C TRP A 146 -8.15 7.77 -8.63
N ARG A 147 -9.30 8.22 -9.12
CA ARG A 147 -10.59 7.97 -8.45
C ARG A 147 -10.87 6.48 -8.28
N ILE A 148 -10.62 5.69 -9.32
CA ILE A 148 -10.76 4.23 -9.27
C ILE A 148 -9.78 3.65 -8.23
N GLY A 149 -8.51 4.06 -8.26
CA GLY A 149 -7.49 3.60 -7.32
C GLY A 149 -7.83 3.89 -5.85
N VAL A 150 -8.27 5.11 -5.55
CA VAL A 150 -8.72 5.51 -4.19
C VAL A 150 -9.93 4.69 -3.76
N SER A 151 -10.95 4.57 -4.63
CA SER A 151 -12.18 3.82 -4.32
C SER A 151 -11.91 2.35 -4.05
N LEU A 152 -11.09 1.70 -4.88
CA LEU A 152 -10.69 0.30 -4.70
C LEU A 152 -9.87 0.11 -3.42
N GLY A 153 -8.95 1.01 -3.13
CA GLY A 153 -8.14 0.95 -1.92
C GLY A 153 -8.96 1.13 -0.64
N LEU A 154 -9.91 2.07 -0.63
CA LEU A 154 -10.86 2.26 0.48
C LEU A 154 -11.76 1.03 0.66
N ALA A 155 -12.35 0.51 -0.42
CA ALA A 155 -13.19 -0.67 -0.37
C ALA A 155 -12.41 -1.88 0.18
N ALA A 156 -11.20 -2.13 -0.33
CA ALA A 156 -10.35 -3.22 0.15
C ALA A 156 -10.00 -3.05 1.64
N GLY A 157 -9.65 -1.84 2.07
CA GLY A 157 -9.32 -1.56 3.47
C GLY A 157 -10.52 -1.75 4.40
N ILE A 158 -11.70 -1.25 4.02
CA ILE A 158 -12.94 -1.42 4.80
C ILE A 158 -13.33 -2.89 4.92
N ILE A 159 -13.31 -3.65 3.81
CA ILE A 159 -13.59 -5.08 3.81
C ILE A 159 -12.62 -5.83 4.73
N GLN A 160 -11.33 -5.48 4.67
CA GLN A 160 -10.30 -6.10 5.51
C GLN A 160 -10.52 -5.81 7.00
N VAL A 161 -10.87 -4.57 7.37
CA VAL A 161 -11.18 -4.20 8.76
C VAL A 161 -12.45 -4.90 9.22
N ALA A 162 -13.53 -4.90 8.41
CA ALA A 162 -14.76 -5.59 8.74
C ALA A 162 -14.52 -7.09 8.97
N PHE A 163 -13.72 -7.73 8.12
CA PHE A 163 -13.35 -9.13 8.29
C PHE A 163 -12.55 -9.37 9.58
N ALA A 164 -11.65 -8.46 9.93
CA ALA A 164 -10.87 -8.52 11.16
C ALA A 164 -11.74 -8.42 12.42
N LEU A 165 -12.83 -7.65 12.37
CA LEU A 165 -13.76 -7.47 13.49
C LEU A 165 -14.74 -8.64 13.67
N ILE A 166 -15.13 -9.29 12.58
CA ILE A 166 -16.10 -10.40 12.60
C ILE A 166 -15.41 -11.70 13.03
N ARG A 167 -14.13 -11.87 12.74
CA ARG A 167 -13.42 -13.11 13.03
C ARG A 167 -12.89 -13.11 14.46
N PRO A 168 -13.32 -14.05 15.34
CA PRO A 168 -12.74 -14.17 16.66
C PRO A 168 -11.25 -14.51 16.54
N THR A 169 -10.41 -13.83 17.33
CA THR A 169 -8.99 -14.14 17.47
C THR A 169 -8.85 -15.60 17.93
N ARG A 170 -8.31 -16.45 17.07
CA ARG A 170 -7.98 -17.82 17.51
C ARG A 170 -6.87 -17.73 18.57
N PRO A 171 -7.01 -18.49 19.68
CA PRO A 171 -5.90 -18.60 20.62
C PRO A 171 -4.68 -19.16 19.91
N PRO A 172 -3.44 -18.80 20.33
CA PRO A 172 -2.22 -19.35 19.77
C PRO A 172 -2.31 -20.87 19.77
N LEU A 173 -1.96 -21.50 18.65
CA LEU A 173 -1.82 -22.95 18.60
C LEU A 173 -0.83 -23.35 19.70
N ALA A 174 -1.28 -24.20 20.63
CA ALA A 174 -0.40 -24.75 21.63
C ALA A 174 0.82 -25.37 20.94
N ALA A 175 2.02 -25.03 21.45
CA ALA A 175 3.25 -25.63 20.94
C ALA A 175 3.10 -27.16 21.06
N PRO A 176 3.50 -27.93 20.05
CA PRO A 176 3.56 -29.37 20.18
C PRO A 176 4.50 -29.72 21.32
N ALA A 177 4.03 -30.58 22.22
CA ALA A 177 4.80 -31.07 23.35
C ALA A 177 6.00 -31.89 22.90
#